data_a58c949075d3fb12428d8470d985cb20
#
_entry.id   a58c949075d3fb12428d8470d985cb20
#
_cell.length_a   1.000
_cell.length_b   1.000
_cell.length_c   1.000
_cell.angle_alpha   90.00
_cell.angle_beta   90.00
_cell.angle_gamma   90.00
#
_symmetry.space_group_name_H-M   'P 1'
#
loop_
_entity.id
_entity.type
_entity.pdbx_description
1 polymer ?
#
loop_
_entity_poly.entity_id
_entity_poly.type
_entity_poly.pdbx_seq_one_letter_code
_entity_poly.pdbx_strand_id
1 'polypeptide(L)'
;MAVPSSGVLRLASIRNEIENNVYGVTYIASPTSLGDLLLEQYDDLNFDSKISTGSVTSSAATNVSNNQFTMNGNISSYGGLYVNIAAPHRMSEFYDYDHDATAPVKGFVYSSSNSTPTIGGSGVTNRTVSGTGTGNFSYNQFTGVLSSTTYYYRAYITNRKGTVYGSVISLTTSSGTTLSSYTLKYSSSKFAESSICSSSNTVTVYSSASSSNAIFTGSATIYANSSGGTESSTGWYSNGVYKARWSSFGSGGSWTISYSSCIN
;
A
#
# COMPACT_ATOMS: atom_id res chain seq x y z
N MET A 1 16.63 21.03 20.84
CA MET A 1 16.93 22.00 19.73
C MET A 1 18.18 21.50 19.02
N ALA A 2 18.09 21.21 17.75
CA ALA A 2 19.19 20.61 16.98
C ALA A 2 20.43 21.51 16.89
N VAL A 3 21.59 20.90 16.72
CA VAL A 3 22.84 21.61 16.38
C VAL A 3 22.66 22.34 15.04
N PRO A 4 23.08 23.62 14.92
CA PRO A 4 22.87 24.38 13.70
C PRO A 4 23.60 23.78 12.49
N SER A 5 23.06 24.02 11.30
CA SER A 5 23.62 23.52 10.02
C SER A 5 24.92 24.22 9.59
N SER A 6 25.21 25.38 10.18
CA SER A 6 26.39 26.19 9.86
C SER A 6 26.74 27.13 11.02
N GLY A 7 27.95 27.69 10.99
CA GLY A 7 28.40 28.66 11.99
C GLY A 7 29.41 28.07 12.97
N VAL A 8 29.54 28.73 14.13
CA VAL A 8 30.51 28.29 15.16
C VAL A 8 29.91 27.22 16.05
N LEU A 9 30.45 26.03 16.01
CA LEU A 9 30.09 24.95 16.92
C LEU A 9 30.93 25.05 18.22
N ARG A 10 30.26 24.87 19.35
CA ARG A 10 30.94 24.82 20.68
C ARG A 10 30.81 23.41 21.24
N LEU A 11 31.90 22.86 21.70
CA LEU A 11 31.96 21.52 22.25
C LEU A 11 30.98 21.33 23.44
N ALA A 12 30.93 22.29 24.34
CA ALA A 12 30.00 22.28 25.47
C ALA A 12 28.52 22.29 25.03
N SER A 13 28.20 22.98 23.94
CA SER A 13 26.83 23.00 23.40
C SER A 13 26.44 21.69 22.69
N ILE A 14 27.39 21.07 22.02
CA ILE A 14 27.19 19.74 21.43
C ILE A 14 26.96 18.71 22.54
N ARG A 15 27.77 18.73 23.60
CA ARG A 15 27.57 17.86 24.75
C ARG A 15 26.19 18.06 25.39
N ASN A 16 25.77 19.30 25.57
CA ASN A 16 24.47 19.59 26.13
C ASN A 16 23.30 19.13 25.24
N GLU A 17 23.46 19.18 23.92
CA GLU A 17 22.51 18.59 23.00
C GLU A 17 22.42 17.08 23.16
N ILE A 18 23.55 16.39 23.25
CA ILE A 18 23.59 14.94 23.44
C ILE A 18 22.97 14.52 24.78
N GLU A 19 23.35 15.22 25.89
CA GLU A 19 22.90 14.85 27.23
C GLU A 19 21.46 15.27 27.53
N ASN A 20 21.05 16.42 27.04
CA ASN A 20 19.79 17.09 27.48
C ASN A 20 18.92 17.55 26.36
N ASN A 21 19.28 17.26 25.11
CA ASN A 21 18.56 17.74 23.91
C ASN A 21 18.36 19.27 23.85
N VAL A 22 19.37 20.03 24.32
CA VAL A 22 19.33 21.50 24.39
C VAL A 22 20.63 22.10 23.87
N TYR A 23 20.66 22.57 22.63
CA TYR A 23 21.81 23.29 22.10
C TYR A 23 21.80 24.77 22.48
N GLY A 24 22.96 25.34 22.75
CA GLY A 24 23.12 26.78 22.98
C GLY A 24 23.05 27.22 24.45
N VAL A 25 22.81 26.33 25.40
CA VAL A 25 22.89 26.63 26.83
C VAL A 25 24.33 26.49 27.28
N THR A 26 24.84 27.47 28.09
CA THR A 26 26.20 27.40 28.65
C THR A 26 26.26 26.33 29.73
N TYR A 27 26.92 25.24 29.46
CA TYR A 27 27.16 24.19 30.47
C TYR A 27 28.41 24.49 31.28
N ILE A 28 28.40 24.20 32.59
CA ILE A 28 29.48 24.58 33.52
C ILE A 28 30.66 23.61 33.44
N ALA A 29 30.46 22.37 33.00
CA ALA A 29 31.50 21.38 32.82
C ALA A 29 31.86 21.21 31.34
N SER A 30 32.99 21.73 30.93
CA SER A 30 33.45 21.59 29.55
C SER A 30 34.14 20.25 29.37
N PRO A 31 33.80 19.46 28.35
CA PRO A 31 34.60 18.33 27.93
C PRO A 31 35.99 18.83 27.52
N THR A 32 37.03 18.09 27.86
CA THR A 32 38.42 18.47 27.62
C THR A 32 38.84 18.22 26.18
N SER A 33 38.16 17.30 25.50
CA SER A 33 38.42 17.00 24.08
C SER A 33 37.17 16.49 23.37
N LEU A 34 37.18 16.51 22.04
CA LEU A 34 36.17 15.87 21.20
C LEU A 34 36.18 14.33 21.40
N GLY A 35 37.36 13.78 21.73
CA GLY A 35 37.51 12.36 22.06
C GLY A 35 36.74 11.97 23.32
N ASP A 36 36.80 12.83 24.37
CA ASP A 36 36.04 12.60 25.61
C ASP A 36 34.51 12.61 25.36
N LEU A 37 34.09 13.36 24.37
CA LEU A 37 32.67 13.38 23.95
C LEU A 37 32.23 12.10 23.26
N LEU A 38 33.16 11.40 22.62
CA LEU A 38 32.86 10.29 21.70
C LEU A 38 33.27 8.91 22.24
N LEU A 39 34.15 8.82 23.25
CA LEU A 39 34.79 7.56 23.60
C LEU A 39 34.41 6.92 24.94
N GLU A 40 33.82 7.63 25.89
CA GLU A 40 33.75 7.03 27.23
C GLU A 40 32.38 6.83 27.86
N GLN A 41 31.32 7.44 27.38
CA GLN A 41 30.02 7.33 28.05
C GLN A 41 28.77 7.37 27.15
N TYR A 42 28.92 7.46 25.84
CA TYR A 42 27.76 7.66 24.95
C TYR A 42 27.60 6.50 23.99
N ASP A 43 27.28 5.32 24.52
CA ASP A 43 26.70 4.22 23.73
C ASP A 43 25.37 4.62 23.08
N ASP A 44 24.80 5.75 23.51
CA ASP A 44 23.52 6.30 23.08
C ASP A 44 23.63 7.42 22.03
N LEU A 45 24.82 7.67 21.45
CA LEU A 45 24.92 8.57 20.32
C LEU A 45 24.02 8.05 19.18
N ASN A 46 22.86 8.63 19.04
CA ASN A 46 21.99 8.32 17.93
C ASN A 46 22.55 8.96 16.65
N PHE A 47 23.44 8.23 15.97
CA PHE A 47 24.09 8.67 14.73
C PHE A 47 23.08 8.93 13.60
N ASP A 48 21.86 8.41 13.70
CA ASP A 48 20.75 8.70 12.78
C ASP A 48 20.10 10.07 13.04
N SER A 49 20.51 10.77 14.10
CA SER A 49 19.88 12.05 14.49
C SER A 49 20.38 13.26 13.71
N LYS A 50 21.47 13.16 12.96
CA LYS A 50 21.91 14.23 12.08
C LYS A 50 21.08 14.25 10.81
N ILE A 51 20.24 15.27 10.67
CA ILE A 51 19.19 15.29 9.67
C ILE A 51 19.59 16.12 8.46
N SER A 52 19.55 15.52 7.28
CA SER A 52 19.57 16.20 5.99
C SER A 52 18.26 15.90 5.23
N THR A 53 18.14 16.44 4.04
CA THR A 53 17.02 16.12 3.17
C THR A 53 17.09 14.65 2.74
N GLY A 54 16.01 13.91 2.94
CA GLY A 54 15.90 12.54 2.45
C GLY A 54 15.84 12.46 0.92
N SER A 55 15.99 11.27 0.38
CA SER A 55 15.86 11.02 -1.05
C SER A 55 14.97 9.80 -1.31
N VAL A 56 13.89 10.03 -2.04
CA VAL A 56 12.90 9.01 -2.41
C VAL A 56 12.50 9.15 -3.87
N THR A 57 12.30 8.04 -4.54
CA THR A 57 11.76 7.98 -5.89
C THR A 57 10.47 7.19 -5.92
N SER A 58 9.53 7.61 -6.76
CA SER A 58 8.36 6.79 -7.12
C SER A 58 8.70 5.95 -8.35
N SER A 59 8.22 4.72 -8.39
CA SER A 59 8.40 3.79 -9.50
C SER A 59 7.05 3.41 -10.09
N ALA A 60 7.03 2.83 -11.29
CA ALA A 60 5.79 2.42 -11.95
C ALA A 60 4.95 1.48 -11.07
N ALA A 61 3.63 1.65 -11.11
CA ALA A 61 2.70 0.77 -10.42
C ALA A 61 2.72 -0.64 -11.01
N THR A 62 2.47 -1.63 -10.16
CA THR A 62 2.28 -3.03 -10.54
C THR A 62 0.93 -3.55 -10.09
N ASN A 63 0.54 -4.76 -10.49
CA ASN A 63 -0.73 -5.40 -10.13
C ASN A 63 -1.96 -4.51 -10.37
N VAL A 64 -1.93 -3.71 -11.45
CA VAL A 64 -3.02 -2.80 -11.80
C VAL A 64 -4.19 -3.61 -12.39
N SER A 65 -5.32 -3.57 -11.71
CA SER A 65 -6.57 -4.21 -12.14
C SER A 65 -7.75 -3.24 -11.99
N ASN A 66 -8.97 -3.73 -12.09
CA ASN A 66 -10.18 -2.92 -11.94
C ASN A 66 -10.48 -2.49 -10.49
N ASN A 67 -9.87 -3.14 -9.50
CA ASN A 67 -10.15 -2.93 -8.08
C ASN A 67 -8.90 -2.86 -7.17
N GLN A 68 -7.70 -2.86 -7.76
CA GLN A 68 -6.46 -2.77 -7.00
C GLN A 68 -5.30 -2.25 -7.84
N PHE A 69 -4.27 -1.76 -7.15
CA PHE A 69 -2.95 -1.48 -7.71
C PHE A 69 -1.90 -1.49 -6.60
N THR A 70 -0.65 -1.75 -6.96
CA THR A 70 0.50 -1.66 -6.06
C THR A 70 1.31 -0.42 -6.40
N MET A 71 1.47 0.46 -5.41
CA MET A 71 2.37 1.61 -5.48
C MET A 71 3.78 1.16 -5.13
N ASN A 72 4.78 1.60 -5.89
CA ASN A 72 6.18 1.25 -5.70
C ASN A 72 7.04 2.50 -5.54
N GLY A 73 8.07 2.39 -4.71
CA GLY A 73 9.04 3.44 -4.48
C GLY A 73 10.39 2.89 -4.03
N ASN A 74 11.40 3.75 -4.04
CA ASN A 74 12.72 3.43 -3.55
C ASN A 74 13.25 4.57 -2.68
N ILE A 75 13.83 4.24 -1.54
CA ILE A 75 14.50 5.18 -0.66
C ILE A 75 16.00 4.96 -0.78
N SER A 76 16.71 5.95 -1.29
CA SER A 76 18.17 5.95 -1.31
C SER A 76 18.77 6.54 -0.02
N SER A 77 18.04 7.43 0.65
CA SER A 77 18.46 8.02 1.92
C SER A 77 17.26 8.55 2.71
N TYR A 78 17.26 8.33 4.01
CA TYR A 78 16.29 8.98 4.92
C TYR A 78 16.71 10.40 5.33
N GLY A 79 17.90 10.86 4.89
CA GLY A 79 18.41 12.15 5.26
C GLY A 79 19.12 12.18 6.62
N GLY A 80 19.35 11.03 7.23
CA GLY A 80 20.29 10.92 8.37
C GLY A 80 21.73 11.09 7.87
N LEU A 81 22.50 11.95 8.51
CA LEU A 81 23.94 11.97 8.33
C LEU A 81 24.56 11.23 9.51
N TYR A 82 25.29 10.18 9.22
CA TYR A 82 26.12 9.52 10.23
C TYR A 82 27.24 10.44 10.64
N VAL A 83 27.39 10.65 11.94
CA VAL A 83 28.71 11.06 12.46
C VAL A 83 29.64 9.90 12.13
N ASN A 84 30.71 10.16 11.37
CA ASN A 84 31.65 9.12 11.00
C ASN A 84 32.30 8.55 12.26
N ILE A 85 31.97 7.31 12.59
CA ILE A 85 32.52 6.62 13.77
C ILE A 85 34.01 6.25 13.63
N ALA A 86 34.59 6.41 12.43
CA ALA A 86 36.03 6.21 12.22
C ALA A 86 36.81 7.48 12.57
N ALA A 87 37.72 7.38 13.52
CA ALA A 87 38.63 8.48 13.88
C ALA A 87 39.50 8.92 12.68
N PRO A 88 39.87 10.22 12.56
CA PRO A 88 39.60 11.31 13.49
C PRO A 88 38.24 11.99 13.20
N HIS A 89 37.47 12.22 14.27
CA HIS A 89 36.19 12.93 14.18
C HIS A 89 36.40 14.43 13.99
N ARG A 90 35.53 15.06 13.24
CA ARG A 90 35.52 16.50 12.94
C ARG A 90 34.31 17.17 13.56
N MET A 91 34.48 18.36 14.10
CA MET A 91 33.38 19.18 14.63
C MET A 91 32.26 19.40 13.57
N SER A 92 32.64 19.47 12.29
CA SER A 92 31.66 19.62 11.20
C SER A 92 30.71 18.45 11.04
N GLU A 93 31.01 17.29 11.60
CA GLU A 93 30.11 16.12 11.57
C GLU A 93 28.87 16.31 12.46
N PHE A 94 28.94 17.24 13.43
CA PHE A 94 27.83 17.56 14.32
C PHE A 94 26.90 18.67 13.82
N TYR A 95 27.14 19.26 12.64
CA TYR A 95 26.15 20.15 12.07
C TYR A 95 24.84 19.41 11.82
N ASP A 96 23.71 20.06 12.17
CA ASP A 96 22.36 19.48 12.08
C ASP A 96 22.10 18.25 12.99
N TYR A 97 23.01 17.94 13.93
CA TYR A 97 22.77 16.87 14.89
C TYR A 97 21.62 17.20 15.83
N ASP A 98 20.73 16.24 16.05
CA ASP A 98 19.57 16.34 16.91
C ASP A 98 19.33 14.99 17.60
N HIS A 99 19.63 14.91 18.89
CA HIS A 99 19.66 13.67 19.66
C HIS A 99 18.28 12.97 19.78
N ASP A 100 17.20 13.74 19.78
CA ASP A 100 15.84 13.21 19.89
C ASP A 100 15.10 13.14 18.55
N ALA A 101 15.81 13.15 17.43
CA ALA A 101 15.21 13.02 16.12
C ALA A 101 14.33 11.77 16.05
N THR A 102 13.04 11.98 15.82
CA THR A 102 12.12 10.88 15.64
C THR A 102 12.45 10.10 14.37
N ALA A 103 12.26 8.78 14.40
CA ALA A 103 12.47 7.93 13.24
C ALA A 103 11.68 8.47 12.03
N PRO A 104 12.31 8.52 10.86
CA PRO A 104 11.63 9.01 9.65
C PRO A 104 10.47 8.10 9.27
N VAL A 105 9.44 8.71 8.72
CA VAL A 105 8.23 8.02 8.25
C VAL A 105 8.25 7.96 6.73
N LYS A 106 7.92 6.81 6.16
CA LYS A 106 7.77 6.61 4.71
C LYS A 106 6.38 6.16 4.34
N GLY A 107 6.00 6.41 3.10
CA GLY A 107 4.72 5.95 2.60
C GLY A 107 4.42 6.42 1.19
N PHE A 108 3.14 6.39 0.88
CA PHE A 108 2.58 6.85 -0.39
C PHE A 108 1.41 7.77 -0.15
N VAL A 109 1.29 8.80 -0.96
CA VAL A 109 0.08 9.60 -1.12
C VAL A 109 -0.51 9.32 -2.48
N TYR A 110 -1.84 9.17 -2.56
CA TYR A 110 -2.51 8.97 -3.84
C TYR A 110 -3.87 9.69 -3.90
N SER A 111 -4.33 9.95 -5.12
CA SER A 111 -5.61 10.61 -5.39
C SER A 111 -6.11 10.26 -6.78
N SER A 112 -7.42 10.24 -6.98
CA SER A 112 -8.06 10.24 -8.30
C SER A 112 -8.47 11.62 -8.80
N SER A 113 -8.42 12.64 -7.94
CA SER A 113 -8.85 14.01 -8.26
C SER A 113 -7.74 15.05 -8.20
N ASN A 114 -6.61 14.72 -7.55
CA ASN A 114 -5.45 15.60 -7.42
C ASN A 114 -4.25 15.00 -8.16
N SER A 115 -3.79 15.66 -9.22
CA SER A 115 -2.70 15.19 -10.07
C SER A 115 -1.30 15.33 -9.43
N THR A 116 -1.18 16.08 -8.33
CA THR A 116 0.07 16.27 -7.57
C THR A 116 -0.16 16.04 -6.08
N PRO A 117 -0.49 14.79 -5.67
CA PRO A 117 -0.91 14.54 -4.30
C PRO A 117 0.20 14.84 -3.29
N THR A 118 -0.18 15.46 -2.17
CA THR A 118 0.67 15.74 -1.01
C THR A 118 -0.05 15.38 0.27
N ILE A 119 0.67 15.14 1.36
CA ILE A 119 0.06 14.86 2.68
C ILE A 119 -0.85 16.02 3.07
N GLY A 120 -2.08 15.69 3.48
CA GLY A 120 -3.09 16.70 3.88
C GLY A 120 -3.76 17.44 2.71
N GLY A 121 -3.40 17.15 1.45
CA GLY A 121 -4.03 17.73 0.28
C GLY A 121 -5.49 17.28 0.11
N SER A 122 -6.33 18.14 -0.47
CA SER A 122 -7.74 17.82 -0.71
C SER A 122 -7.87 16.62 -1.65
N GLY A 123 -8.72 15.66 -1.27
CA GLY A 123 -8.94 14.42 -2.03
C GLY A 123 -7.74 13.47 -2.06
N VAL A 124 -6.77 13.66 -1.18
CA VAL A 124 -5.56 12.82 -1.09
C VAL A 124 -5.67 11.83 0.06
N THR A 125 -5.36 10.58 -0.24
CA THR A 125 -5.22 9.53 0.77
C THR A 125 -3.74 9.29 1.06
N ASN A 126 -3.39 9.23 2.34
CA ASN A 126 -2.04 8.88 2.82
C ASN A 126 -1.99 7.42 3.26
N ARG A 127 -0.92 6.71 2.89
CA ARG A 127 -0.60 5.33 3.31
C ARG A 127 0.82 5.28 3.85
N THR A 128 0.95 5.14 5.15
CA THR A 128 2.23 4.94 5.81
C THR A 128 2.68 3.49 5.66
N VAL A 129 3.96 3.30 5.40
CA VAL A 129 4.60 1.97 5.33
C VAL A 129 5.59 1.84 6.47
N SER A 130 5.48 0.77 7.25
CA SER A 130 6.36 0.50 8.39
C SER A 130 7.77 0.10 7.94
N GLY A 131 8.72 0.24 8.88
CA GLY A 131 10.13 -0.12 8.71
C GLY A 131 11.00 1.06 8.28
N THR A 132 12.26 1.03 8.72
CA THR A 132 13.27 2.10 8.56
C THR A 132 14.36 1.79 7.53
N GLY A 133 14.32 0.63 6.87
CA GLY A 133 15.32 0.25 5.87
C GLY A 133 15.23 1.09 4.58
N THR A 134 16.39 1.38 3.98
CA THR A 134 16.50 1.90 2.60
C THR A 134 16.17 0.83 1.56
N GLY A 135 16.06 1.22 0.30
CA GLY A 135 15.75 0.33 -0.81
C GLY A 135 14.29 0.39 -1.24
N ASN A 136 13.85 -0.65 -1.95
CA ASN A 136 12.52 -0.72 -2.49
C ASN A 136 11.46 -0.95 -1.42
N PHE A 137 10.33 -0.28 -1.55
CA PHE A 137 9.15 -0.49 -0.74
C PHE A 137 7.89 -0.36 -1.58
N SER A 138 6.81 -0.97 -1.13
CA SER A 138 5.54 -0.96 -1.86
C SER A 138 4.35 -0.94 -0.92
N TYR A 139 3.19 -0.60 -1.48
CA TYR A 139 1.90 -0.66 -0.80
C TYR A 139 0.82 -1.13 -1.77
N ASN A 140 0.10 -2.20 -1.38
CA ASN A 140 -1.03 -2.70 -2.15
C ASN A 140 -2.31 -1.95 -1.76
N GLN A 141 -2.90 -1.22 -2.71
CA GLN A 141 -4.17 -0.54 -2.53
C GLN A 141 -5.29 -1.35 -3.19
N PHE A 142 -6.23 -1.85 -2.40
CA PHE A 142 -7.36 -2.67 -2.86
C PHE A 142 -8.72 -2.24 -2.27
N THR A 143 -8.75 -1.35 -1.29
CA THR A 143 -10.00 -0.83 -0.71
C THR A 143 -10.34 0.52 -1.33
N GLY A 144 -11.56 0.66 -1.86
CA GLY A 144 -12.04 1.92 -2.42
C GLY A 144 -11.43 2.29 -3.78
N VAL A 145 -10.81 1.33 -4.47
CA VAL A 145 -10.32 1.51 -5.83
C VAL A 145 -11.47 1.37 -6.81
N LEU A 146 -11.67 2.38 -7.66
CA LEU A 146 -12.69 2.40 -8.71
C LEU A 146 -12.11 1.89 -10.03
N SER A 147 -12.92 1.18 -10.80
CA SER A 147 -12.56 0.75 -12.16
C SER A 147 -12.52 1.93 -13.13
N SER A 148 -11.81 1.79 -14.24
CA SER A 148 -11.69 2.81 -15.31
C SER A 148 -11.34 4.20 -14.77
N THR A 149 -10.55 4.27 -13.70
CA THR A 149 -10.24 5.50 -13.00
C THR A 149 -8.74 5.75 -13.01
N THR A 150 -8.35 6.98 -13.35
CA THR A 150 -6.95 7.40 -13.27
C THR A 150 -6.62 7.82 -11.85
N TYR A 151 -5.54 7.26 -11.33
CA TYR A 151 -4.95 7.61 -10.03
C TYR A 151 -3.57 8.20 -10.24
N TYR A 152 -3.21 9.14 -9.38
CA TYR A 152 -1.88 9.74 -9.28
C TYR A 152 -1.32 9.41 -7.91
N TYR A 153 -0.06 9.01 -7.83
CA TYR A 153 0.58 8.75 -6.56
C TYR A 153 2.04 9.18 -6.53
N ARG A 154 2.54 9.38 -5.33
CA ARG A 154 3.94 9.68 -5.03
C ARG A 154 4.37 8.90 -3.80
N ALA A 155 5.58 8.37 -3.83
CA ALA A 155 6.28 7.96 -2.63
C ALA A 155 6.75 9.18 -1.83
N TYR A 156 6.80 9.08 -0.52
CA TYR A 156 7.32 10.14 0.34
C TYR A 156 8.16 9.62 1.49
N ILE A 157 9.01 10.48 2.01
CA ILE A 157 9.68 10.39 3.31
C ILE A 157 9.39 11.67 4.07
N THR A 158 9.07 11.54 5.34
CA THR A 158 8.99 12.67 6.29
C THR A 158 10.02 12.48 7.38
N ASN A 159 10.87 13.47 7.58
CA ASN A 159 11.77 13.60 8.71
C ASN A 159 11.65 15.02 9.30
N ARG A 160 12.50 15.40 10.26
CA ARG A 160 12.46 16.73 10.88
C ARG A 160 12.75 17.91 9.93
N LYS A 161 13.46 17.66 8.83
CA LYS A 161 13.66 18.68 7.76
C LYS A 161 12.42 18.87 6.89
N GLY A 162 11.43 18.01 7.06
CA GLY A 162 10.17 18.08 6.31
C GLY A 162 9.89 16.84 5.48
N THR A 163 8.93 16.98 4.56
CA THR A 163 8.53 15.90 3.67
C THR A 163 9.14 16.07 2.30
N VAL A 164 9.78 15.01 1.81
CA VAL A 164 10.27 14.89 0.42
C VAL A 164 9.42 13.89 -0.33
N TYR A 165 9.08 14.24 -1.57
CA TYR A 165 8.27 13.40 -2.44
C TYR A 165 9.06 12.95 -3.66
N GLY A 166 8.85 11.72 -4.09
CA GLY A 166 9.24 11.25 -5.41
C GLY A 166 8.43 11.93 -6.53
N SER A 167 8.75 11.62 -7.78
CA SER A 167 7.96 12.08 -8.94
C SER A 167 6.53 11.54 -8.89
N VAL A 168 5.61 12.25 -9.54
CA VAL A 168 4.23 11.76 -9.71
C VAL A 168 4.22 10.60 -10.69
N ILE A 169 3.54 9.53 -10.32
CA ILE A 169 3.20 8.41 -11.20
C ILE A 169 1.70 8.42 -11.42
N SER A 170 1.27 8.31 -12.66
CA SER A 170 -0.12 8.10 -13.03
C SER A 170 -0.34 6.65 -13.45
N LEU A 171 -1.51 6.11 -13.10
CA LEU A 171 -1.98 4.82 -13.55
C LEU A 171 -3.48 4.90 -13.82
N THR A 172 -3.99 4.05 -14.71
CA THR A 172 -5.43 3.91 -14.91
C THR A 172 -5.82 2.47 -14.64
N THR A 173 -6.80 2.29 -13.75
CA THR A 173 -7.35 0.96 -13.43
C THR A 173 -8.11 0.41 -14.62
N SER A 174 -8.09 -0.90 -14.78
CA SER A 174 -8.82 -1.58 -15.86
C SER A 174 -10.34 -1.33 -15.74
N SER A 175 -11.05 -1.47 -16.84
CA SER A 175 -12.52 -1.50 -16.80
C SER A 175 -12.98 -2.70 -15.97
N GLY A 176 -13.97 -2.49 -15.11
CA GLY A 176 -14.64 -3.59 -14.42
C GLY A 176 -15.41 -4.44 -15.42
N THR A 177 -15.45 -5.74 -15.22
CA THR A 177 -16.36 -6.59 -15.95
C THR A 177 -17.79 -6.18 -15.56
N THR A 178 -18.57 -5.69 -16.51
CA THR A 178 -19.99 -5.44 -16.28
C THR A 178 -20.69 -6.79 -16.14
N LEU A 179 -21.21 -7.07 -14.95
CA LEU A 179 -21.99 -8.29 -14.72
C LEU A 179 -23.48 -7.99 -14.88
N SER A 180 -24.12 -8.75 -15.73
CA SER A 180 -25.58 -8.74 -15.89
C SER A 180 -26.22 -9.70 -14.89
N SER A 181 -27.41 -9.34 -14.38
CA SER A 181 -28.18 -10.21 -13.48
C SER A 181 -29.02 -11.19 -14.27
N TYR A 182 -29.06 -12.44 -13.80
CA TYR A 182 -29.88 -13.51 -14.37
C TYR A 182 -30.62 -14.23 -13.25
N THR A 183 -31.91 -14.46 -13.42
CA THR A 183 -32.69 -15.31 -12.52
C THR A 183 -32.65 -16.74 -13.02
N LEU A 184 -32.06 -17.62 -12.24
CA LEU A 184 -31.91 -19.03 -12.56
C LEU A 184 -32.66 -19.87 -11.53
N LYS A 185 -33.19 -21.02 -11.95
CA LYS A 185 -33.69 -22.05 -11.05
C LYS A 185 -32.49 -22.65 -10.27
N TYR A 186 -32.66 -22.93 -9.02
CA TYR A 186 -31.58 -23.37 -8.13
C TYR A 186 -32.00 -24.51 -7.21
N SER A 187 -31.07 -25.44 -6.95
CA SER A 187 -31.16 -26.45 -5.91
C SER A 187 -29.79 -26.80 -5.35
N SER A 188 -29.65 -26.78 -4.05
CA SER A 188 -28.44 -27.25 -3.34
C SER A 188 -28.33 -28.79 -3.28
N SER A 189 -29.41 -29.52 -3.59
CA SER A 189 -29.41 -30.98 -3.59
C SER A 189 -28.48 -31.57 -4.66
N LYS A 190 -27.64 -32.53 -4.29
CA LYS A 190 -26.78 -33.27 -5.22
C LYS A 190 -27.57 -34.06 -6.27
N PHE A 191 -28.83 -34.42 -5.96
CA PHE A 191 -29.68 -35.28 -6.77
C PHE A 191 -30.74 -34.51 -7.57
N ALA A 192 -30.65 -33.17 -7.63
CA ALA A 192 -31.67 -32.36 -8.28
C ALA A 192 -31.55 -32.29 -9.81
N GLU A 193 -30.69 -33.06 -10.45
CA GLU A 193 -30.46 -33.01 -11.89
C GLU A 193 -31.74 -33.22 -12.70
N SER A 194 -32.57 -34.22 -12.32
CA SER A 194 -33.80 -34.53 -13.03
C SER A 194 -34.91 -33.50 -12.80
N SER A 195 -34.92 -32.80 -11.69
CA SER A 195 -36.00 -31.91 -11.26
C SER A 195 -35.71 -30.41 -11.40
N ILE A 196 -34.43 -30.04 -11.62
CA ILE A 196 -34.01 -28.62 -11.60
C ILE A 196 -34.71 -27.80 -12.69
N CYS A 197 -34.98 -28.40 -13.85
CA CYS A 197 -35.63 -27.71 -14.94
C CYS A 197 -37.10 -27.30 -14.65
N SER A 198 -37.78 -28.01 -13.77
CA SER A 198 -39.12 -27.72 -13.30
C SER A 198 -39.20 -27.05 -11.91
N SER A 199 -38.06 -26.83 -11.27
CA SER A 199 -38.01 -26.20 -9.97
C SER A 199 -38.66 -24.82 -9.95
N SER A 200 -39.42 -24.51 -8.92
CA SER A 200 -39.98 -23.17 -8.65
C SER A 200 -38.99 -22.29 -7.87
N ASN A 201 -37.97 -22.90 -7.24
CA ASN A 201 -36.97 -22.14 -6.50
C ASN A 201 -36.03 -21.41 -7.46
N THR A 202 -35.87 -20.11 -7.27
CA THR A 202 -35.01 -19.28 -8.12
C THR A 202 -33.98 -18.54 -7.27
N VAL A 203 -32.86 -18.20 -7.90
CA VAL A 203 -31.81 -17.35 -7.35
C VAL A 203 -31.36 -16.35 -8.40
N THR A 204 -31.04 -15.14 -7.98
CA THR A 204 -30.39 -14.16 -8.85
C THR A 204 -28.89 -14.40 -8.82
N VAL A 205 -28.30 -14.59 -10.00
CA VAL A 205 -26.85 -14.68 -10.20
C VAL A 205 -26.38 -13.56 -11.12
N TYR A 206 -25.11 -13.23 -11.04
CA TYR A 206 -24.48 -12.22 -11.86
C TYR A 206 -23.39 -12.87 -12.71
N SER A 207 -23.30 -12.51 -13.98
CA SER A 207 -22.31 -13.07 -14.90
C SER A 207 -21.96 -12.09 -16.01
N SER A 208 -20.77 -12.22 -16.58
CA SER A 208 -20.37 -11.51 -17.80
C SER A 208 -20.93 -12.14 -19.09
N ALA A 209 -21.67 -13.24 -18.98
CA ALA A 209 -22.31 -13.87 -20.12
C ALA A 209 -23.30 -12.93 -20.83
N SER A 210 -23.42 -13.02 -22.12
CA SER A 210 -24.31 -12.17 -22.92
C SER A 210 -25.80 -12.55 -22.78
N SER A 211 -26.11 -13.74 -22.30
CA SER A 211 -27.44 -14.24 -22.04
C SER A 211 -27.47 -15.36 -21.01
N SER A 212 -28.64 -15.71 -20.49
CA SER A 212 -28.76 -16.85 -19.57
C SER A 212 -28.36 -18.20 -20.23
N ASN A 213 -28.54 -18.34 -21.53
CA ASN A 213 -28.07 -19.51 -22.26
C ASN A 213 -26.52 -19.53 -22.32
N ALA A 214 -25.89 -18.39 -22.58
CA ALA A 214 -24.43 -18.28 -22.65
C ALA A 214 -23.73 -18.60 -21.32
N ILE A 215 -24.40 -18.48 -20.18
CA ILE A 215 -23.90 -18.94 -18.89
C ILE A 215 -23.57 -20.43 -18.94
N PHE A 216 -24.45 -21.24 -19.53
CA PHE A 216 -24.29 -22.69 -19.57
C PHE A 216 -23.39 -23.14 -20.70
N THR A 217 -23.51 -22.56 -21.88
CA THR A 217 -22.77 -22.98 -23.10
C THR A 217 -21.37 -22.40 -23.17
N GLY A 218 -21.13 -21.26 -22.53
CA GLY A 218 -19.85 -20.54 -22.55
C GLY A 218 -18.96 -20.78 -21.35
N SER A 219 -19.33 -21.64 -20.40
CA SER A 219 -18.60 -21.90 -19.15
C SER A 219 -18.30 -20.63 -18.31
N ALA A 220 -19.20 -19.64 -18.38
CA ALA A 220 -19.05 -18.38 -17.68
C ALA A 220 -19.18 -18.55 -16.16
N THR A 221 -18.34 -17.85 -15.39
CA THR A 221 -18.44 -17.81 -13.93
C THR A 221 -19.73 -17.10 -13.49
N ILE A 222 -20.37 -17.62 -12.45
CA ILE A 222 -21.54 -17.01 -11.82
C ILE A 222 -21.21 -16.53 -10.40
N TYR A 223 -21.70 -15.34 -10.08
CA TYR A 223 -21.44 -14.65 -8.80
C TYR A 223 -22.75 -14.39 -8.05
N ALA A 224 -22.65 -14.30 -6.73
CA ALA A 224 -23.78 -14.00 -5.85
C ALA A 224 -24.11 -12.49 -5.79
N ASN A 225 -23.24 -11.62 -6.29
CA ASN A 225 -23.43 -10.17 -6.29
C ASN A 225 -22.89 -9.52 -7.57
N SER A 226 -23.31 -8.29 -7.84
CA SER A 226 -22.94 -7.53 -9.04
C SER A 226 -21.48 -7.10 -9.10
N SER A 227 -20.77 -7.14 -7.98
CA SER A 227 -19.33 -6.80 -7.92
C SER A 227 -18.40 -7.96 -8.32
N GLY A 228 -18.93 -9.18 -8.47
CA GLY A 228 -18.15 -10.36 -8.86
C GLY A 228 -17.21 -10.89 -7.78
N GLY A 229 -17.22 -10.31 -6.59
CA GLY A 229 -16.28 -10.68 -5.51
C GLY A 229 -16.64 -11.97 -4.77
N THR A 230 -17.86 -12.46 -4.93
CA THR A 230 -18.36 -13.67 -4.25
C THR A 230 -19.03 -14.57 -5.27
N GLU A 231 -18.53 -15.78 -5.42
CA GLU A 231 -19.12 -16.75 -6.31
C GLU A 231 -20.46 -17.28 -5.78
N SER A 232 -21.32 -17.72 -6.70
CA SER A 232 -22.59 -18.33 -6.35
C SER A 232 -22.40 -19.65 -5.60
N SER A 233 -23.40 -20.03 -4.80
CA SER A 233 -23.39 -21.27 -4.01
C SER A 233 -23.29 -22.52 -4.90
N THR A 234 -22.58 -23.54 -4.40
CA THR A 234 -22.54 -24.84 -5.08
C THR A 234 -23.95 -25.44 -5.19
N GLY A 235 -24.30 -25.89 -6.37
CA GLY A 235 -25.61 -26.49 -6.61
C GLY A 235 -25.95 -26.70 -8.08
N TRP A 236 -27.15 -27.20 -8.34
CA TRP A 236 -27.73 -27.28 -9.66
C TRP A 236 -28.41 -25.97 -10.04
N TYR A 237 -28.17 -25.54 -11.27
CA TYR A 237 -28.74 -24.35 -11.87
C TYR A 237 -29.41 -24.67 -13.20
N SER A 238 -30.46 -23.95 -13.52
CA SER A 238 -31.14 -24.06 -14.81
C SER A 238 -31.78 -22.73 -15.21
N ASN A 239 -31.79 -22.42 -16.49
CA ASN A 239 -32.59 -21.33 -17.09
C ASN A 239 -33.87 -21.83 -17.75
N GLY A 240 -34.22 -23.10 -17.55
CA GLY A 240 -35.39 -23.75 -18.19
C GLY A 240 -35.06 -24.39 -19.52
N VAL A 241 -33.97 -24.02 -20.19
CA VAL A 241 -33.49 -24.62 -21.46
C VAL A 241 -32.31 -25.53 -21.20
N TYR A 242 -31.38 -25.08 -20.39
CA TYR A 242 -30.18 -25.79 -20.01
C TYR A 242 -30.10 -25.98 -18.51
N LYS A 243 -29.38 -27.01 -18.09
CA LYS A 243 -29.05 -27.30 -16.68
C LYS A 243 -27.59 -27.69 -16.55
N ALA A 244 -26.97 -27.31 -15.44
CA ALA A 244 -25.61 -27.72 -15.09
C ALA A 244 -25.40 -27.61 -13.57
N ARG A 245 -24.37 -28.27 -13.08
CA ARG A 245 -23.97 -28.17 -11.68
C ARG A 245 -22.76 -27.25 -11.53
N TRP A 246 -22.91 -26.22 -10.70
CA TRP A 246 -21.85 -25.31 -10.31
C TRP A 246 -21.20 -25.79 -9.01
N SER A 247 -19.88 -25.72 -8.91
CA SER A 247 -19.11 -25.92 -7.69
C SER A 247 -18.22 -24.73 -7.44
N SER A 248 -18.37 -24.08 -6.30
CA SER A 248 -17.46 -23.02 -5.86
C SER A 248 -16.36 -23.62 -4.97
N PHE A 249 -15.10 -23.33 -5.30
CA PHE A 249 -13.94 -23.74 -4.53
C PHE A 249 -13.03 -22.53 -4.30
N GLY A 250 -13.12 -21.94 -3.10
CA GLY A 250 -12.26 -20.79 -2.76
C GLY A 250 -12.47 -19.59 -3.68
N SER A 251 -11.44 -19.19 -4.42
CA SER A 251 -11.48 -18.07 -5.37
C SER A 251 -11.74 -18.47 -6.83
N GLY A 252 -12.08 -19.74 -7.10
CA GLY A 252 -12.29 -20.24 -8.47
C GLY A 252 -13.37 -21.30 -8.54
N GLY A 253 -14.64 -20.92 -8.78
CA GLY A 253 -15.70 -21.86 -9.06
C GLY A 253 -15.66 -22.37 -10.50
N SER A 254 -16.17 -23.55 -10.73
CA SER A 254 -16.27 -24.15 -12.06
C SER A 254 -17.55 -24.97 -12.23
N TRP A 255 -17.97 -25.14 -13.48
CA TRP A 255 -19.01 -26.09 -13.82
C TRP A 255 -18.44 -27.51 -13.72
N THR A 256 -18.92 -28.31 -12.77
CA THR A 256 -18.42 -29.67 -12.54
C THR A 256 -19.09 -30.73 -13.43
N ILE A 257 -20.20 -30.38 -14.05
CA ILE A 257 -20.91 -31.24 -15.02
C ILE A 257 -21.19 -30.38 -16.24
N SER A 258 -20.89 -30.92 -17.42
CA SER A 258 -21.25 -30.29 -18.69
C SER A 258 -22.76 -30.03 -18.72
N TYR A 259 -23.13 -28.88 -19.27
CA TYR A 259 -24.53 -28.54 -19.42
C TYR A 259 -25.27 -29.61 -20.22
N SER A 260 -26.52 -29.86 -19.86
CA SER A 260 -27.45 -30.69 -20.61
C SER A 260 -28.75 -29.96 -20.86
N SER A 261 -29.48 -30.37 -21.92
CA SER A 261 -30.80 -29.81 -22.23
C SER A 261 -31.80 -30.17 -21.12
N CYS A 262 -32.71 -29.24 -20.83
CA CYS A 262 -33.94 -29.50 -20.05
C CYS A 262 -35.02 -30.17 -20.89
N ILE A 263 -34.90 -30.15 -22.21
CA ILE A 263 -35.85 -30.73 -23.15
C ILE A 263 -35.30 -32.09 -23.56
N ASN A 264 -36.06 -33.16 -23.29
CA ASN A 264 -35.78 -34.49 -23.81
C ASN A 264 -36.19 -34.57 -25.28
#